data_7fe68c8f7d528d37d81f46f92165b487
#
_entry.id   7fe68c8f7d528d37d81f46f92165b487
#
_cell.length_a   1.000
_cell.length_b   1.000
_cell.length_c   1.000
_cell.angle_alpha   90.00
_cell.angle_beta   90.00
_cell.angle_gamma   90.00
#
_symmetry.space_group_name_H-M   'P 1'
#
loop_
_entity.id
_entity.type
_entity.pdbx_description
1 polymer ?
#
loop_
_entity_poly.entity_id
_entity_poly.type
_entity_poly.pdbx_seq_one_letter_code
_entity_poly.pdbx_strand_id
1 'polypeptide(L)'
;MTMLKNAAIAMALIMLASFSLSSGAAEPETPTSQVLHRTVKIDGVDIAYREAGPKNAPTVLLLHGFPTSSHMFRNLIPALADKYHVVAPDYPGFGNSSAPSVKEFDYTFDNLANVIGKFTEKVGLKKYSIYLMDYGAPVGFRLAVKHPERVQSLIVQNGNAYDEGLDNDFWKPIKAYWKDRTDAQGDGLRSLLTLDATKWQYTHGVRNVEAISPDTWGHVQPLLDRPGNQEIQLALFYSYGSNPSLYPQWQEYLRKHQPPTLIVWGQNDAIFPADGAHPYKRDHKNLEFHLLDTGHFALEEDGAAIATLMRNFLDKQASK
;
A
#
# COMPACT_ATOMS: atom_id res chain seq x y z
N MET A 1 -97.54 -35.18 14.91
CA MET A 1 -96.67 -36.14 15.61
C MET A 1 -95.37 -36.07 14.88
N THR A 2 -94.28 -35.60 15.33
CA THR A 2 -93.56 -35.66 16.57
C THR A 2 -92.46 -34.64 16.61
N MET A 3 -92.42 -33.95 17.71
CA MET A 3 -91.32 -33.29 18.45
C MET A 3 -90.09 -32.68 17.78
N LEU A 4 -90.03 -31.38 18.01
CA LEU A 4 -88.82 -30.56 18.04
C LEU A 4 -87.83 -31.00 19.14
N LYS A 5 -86.55 -30.92 18.85
CA LYS A 5 -85.55 -30.71 19.91
C LYS A 5 -84.58 -29.55 19.48
N ASN A 6 -84.59 -28.54 20.30
CA ASN A 6 -83.72 -27.44 20.27
C ASN A 6 -82.31 -27.87 20.66
N ALA A 7 -81.30 -27.40 19.96
CA ALA A 7 -79.90 -27.36 20.45
C ALA A 7 -79.33 -25.94 20.21
N ALA A 8 -79.04 -25.24 21.30
CA ALA A 8 -78.40 -24.00 21.33
C ALA A 8 -76.89 -24.16 21.01
N ILE A 9 -76.43 -23.47 20.06
CA ILE A 9 -74.98 -23.39 19.77
C ILE A 9 -74.42 -22.13 20.38
N ALA A 10 -73.63 -22.37 21.41
CA ALA A 10 -72.80 -21.24 22.03
C ALA A 10 -71.65 -20.91 21.10
N MET A 11 -71.62 -19.65 20.63
CA MET A 11 -70.58 -19.12 19.76
C MET A 11 -69.46 -18.58 20.68
N ALA A 12 -68.34 -19.34 20.79
CA ALA A 12 -67.11 -18.88 21.45
C ALA A 12 -66.29 -18.01 20.47
N LEU A 13 -66.21 -16.71 20.71
CA LEU A 13 -65.28 -15.82 20.02
C LEU A 13 -63.86 -16.13 20.49
N ILE A 14 -63.04 -16.68 19.64
CA ILE A 14 -61.58 -16.75 19.84
C ILE A 14 -60.99 -15.50 19.20
N MET A 15 -60.55 -14.55 20.02
CA MET A 15 -59.67 -13.44 19.60
C MET A 15 -58.28 -14.02 19.33
N LEU A 16 -57.91 -14.18 18.06
CA LEU A 16 -56.52 -14.36 17.66
C LEU A 16 -55.81 -13.01 17.74
N ALA A 17 -55.01 -12.81 18.79
CA ALA A 17 -54.01 -11.73 18.83
C ALA A 17 -52.88 -12.09 17.88
N SER A 18 -52.83 -11.43 16.71
CA SER A 18 -51.74 -11.51 15.74
C SER A 18 -50.55 -10.78 16.31
N PHE A 19 -49.63 -11.46 16.96
CA PHE A 19 -48.30 -10.96 17.25
C PHE A 19 -47.51 -10.93 15.93
N SER A 20 -47.44 -9.77 15.31
CA SER A 20 -46.47 -9.52 14.22
C SER A 20 -45.08 -9.47 14.84
N LEU A 21 -44.36 -10.58 14.81
CA LEU A 21 -42.92 -10.62 14.97
C LEU A 21 -42.33 -9.96 13.72
N SER A 22 -42.01 -8.65 13.83
CA SER A 22 -41.10 -8.05 12.86
C SER A 22 -39.71 -8.65 13.10
N SER A 23 -39.39 -9.73 12.40
CA SER A 23 -38.02 -10.16 12.22
C SER A 23 -37.32 -9.07 11.41
N GLY A 24 -36.70 -8.09 12.08
CA GLY A 24 -35.69 -7.28 11.48
C GLY A 24 -34.58 -8.23 11.04
N ALA A 25 -34.56 -8.60 9.77
CA ALA A 25 -33.41 -9.25 9.18
C ALA A 25 -32.27 -8.24 9.35
N ALA A 26 -31.33 -8.53 10.27
CA ALA A 26 -30.06 -7.81 10.30
C ALA A 26 -29.48 -7.93 8.89
N GLU A 27 -29.18 -6.79 8.26
CA GLU A 27 -28.42 -6.82 7.02
C GLU A 27 -27.19 -7.68 7.28
N PRO A 28 -26.82 -8.59 6.34
CA PRO A 28 -25.66 -9.44 6.53
C PRO A 28 -24.46 -8.50 6.71
N GLU A 29 -23.85 -8.52 7.90
CA GLU A 29 -22.61 -7.81 8.15
C GLU A 29 -21.62 -8.27 7.09
N THR A 30 -21.17 -7.36 6.23
CA THR A 30 -20.15 -7.67 5.24
C THR A 30 -18.93 -8.19 6.00
N PRO A 31 -18.40 -9.38 5.68
CA PRO A 31 -17.25 -9.91 6.40
C PRO A 31 -16.15 -8.84 6.45
N THR A 32 -15.68 -8.49 7.64
CA THR A 32 -14.67 -7.43 7.86
C THR A 32 -13.37 -7.65 7.09
N SER A 33 -13.16 -8.86 6.57
CA SER A 33 -12.01 -9.27 5.76
C SER A 33 -12.23 -9.15 4.24
N GLN A 34 -13.41 -8.72 3.77
CA GLN A 34 -13.65 -8.58 2.33
C GLN A 34 -12.84 -7.41 1.77
N VAL A 35 -11.98 -7.70 0.78
CA VAL A 35 -11.23 -6.69 0.04
C VAL A 35 -12.09 -6.16 -1.11
N LEU A 36 -12.35 -4.87 -1.08
CA LEU A 36 -13.09 -4.15 -2.13
C LEU A 36 -12.10 -3.53 -3.11
N HIS A 37 -12.40 -3.65 -4.41
CA HIS A 37 -11.67 -3.02 -5.50
C HIS A 37 -12.47 -1.83 -5.99
N ARG A 38 -11.89 -0.64 -5.84
CA ARG A 38 -12.57 0.63 -6.10
C ARG A 38 -11.75 1.52 -7.03
N THR A 39 -12.40 2.52 -7.59
CA THR A 39 -11.76 3.57 -8.39
C THR A 39 -12.33 4.92 -7.99
N VAL A 40 -11.47 5.92 -7.94
CA VAL A 40 -11.85 7.32 -7.72
C VAL A 40 -11.08 8.23 -8.67
N LYS A 41 -11.73 9.26 -9.19
CA LYS A 41 -11.11 10.23 -10.11
C LYS A 41 -10.44 11.35 -9.33
N ILE A 42 -9.13 11.58 -9.60
CA ILE A 42 -8.31 12.64 -9.04
C ILE A 42 -7.69 13.43 -10.20
N ASP A 43 -8.02 14.70 -10.33
CA ASP A 43 -7.52 15.59 -11.39
C ASP A 43 -7.60 14.99 -12.81
N GLY A 44 -8.69 14.28 -13.09
CA GLY A 44 -8.89 13.62 -14.39
C GLY A 44 -8.33 12.21 -14.51
N VAL A 45 -7.47 11.77 -13.58
CA VAL A 45 -6.85 10.43 -13.56
C VAL A 45 -7.66 9.49 -12.67
N ASP A 46 -7.99 8.30 -13.15
CA ASP A 46 -8.66 7.28 -12.36
C ASP A 46 -7.64 6.54 -11.50
N ILE A 47 -7.81 6.63 -10.19
CA ILE A 47 -6.97 5.95 -9.19
C ILE A 47 -7.72 4.72 -8.69
N ALA A 48 -7.22 3.55 -9.07
CA ALA A 48 -7.68 2.27 -8.53
C ALA A 48 -7.09 2.07 -7.15
N TYR A 49 -7.87 1.44 -6.25
CA TYR A 49 -7.39 1.12 -4.91
C TYR A 49 -8.10 -0.09 -4.32
N ARG A 50 -7.41 -0.75 -3.40
CA ARG A 50 -7.98 -1.80 -2.54
C ARG A 50 -8.36 -1.18 -1.21
N GLU A 51 -9.53 -1.57 -0.69
CA GLU A 51 -10.04 -1.11 0.60
C GLU A 51 -10.62 -2.29 1.37
N ALA A 52 -10.29 -2.41 2.67
CA ALA A 52 -10.85 -3.43 3.54
C ALA A 52 -10.91 -2.96 4.99
N GLY A 53 -11.74 -3.62 5.79
CA GLY A 53 -11.90 -3.36 7.21
C GLY A 53 -12.89 -2.24 7.56
N PRO A 54 -13.17 -2.05 8.86
CA PRO A 54 -14.16 -1.08 9.33
C PRO A 54 -13.68 0.35 9.08
N LYS A 55 -14.49 1.18 8.42
CA LYS A 55 -14.12 2.58 8.07
C LYS A 55 -13.87 3.51 9.28
N ASN A 56 -14.38 3.15 10.44
CA ASN A 56 -14.19 3.88 11.68
C ASN A 56 -12.99 3.38 12.52
N ALA A 57 -12.31 2.33 12.04
CA ALA A 57 -11.09 1.83 12.67
C ALA A 57 -9.86 2.70 12.32
N PRO A 58 -8.75 2.59 13.08
CA PRO A 58 -7.49 3.23 12.73
C PRO A 58 -7.06 2.87 11.30
N THR A 59 -6.69 3.88 10.52
CA THR A 59 -6.41 3.69 9.09
C THR A 59 -4.94 3.36 8.85
N VAL A 60 -4.69 2.41 7.92
CA VAL A 60 -3.36 2.09 7.38
C VAL A 60 -3.38 2.34 5.87
N LEU A 61 -2.58 3.31 5.43
CA LEU A 61 -2.35 3.64 4.03
C LEU A 61 -1.12 2.86 3.53
N LEU A 62 -1.30 1.99 2.55
CA LEU A 62 -0.26 1.13 2.00
C LEU A 62 0.24 1.70 0.66
N LEU A 63 1.48 2.16 0.62
CA LEU A 63 2.12 2.76 -0.55
C LEU A 63 3.14 1.79 -1.15
N HIS A 64 2.85 1.33 -2.36
CA HIS A 64 3.65 0.35 -3.10
C HIS A 64 4.86 0.98 -3.80
N GLY A 65 5.73 0.13 -4.35
CA GLY A 65 6.88 0.52 -5.14
C GLY A 65 6.85 0.03 -6.58
N PHE A 66 8.02 0.15 -7.24
CA PHE A 66 8.28 -0.37 -8.57
C PHE A 66 8.70 -1.85 -8.49
N PRO A 67 8.32 -2.70 -9.44
CA PRO A 67 7.41 -2.46 -10.56
C PRO A 67 5.96 -2.85 -10.26
N THR A 68 5.61 -3.01 -9.00
CA THR A 68 4.34 -3.60 -8.54
C THR A 68 3.17 -2.58 -8.48
N SER A 69 2.19 -2.88 -7.67
CA SER A 69 0.98 -2.09 -7.40
C SER A 69 0.42 -2.47 -6.04
N SER A 70 -0.79 -2.05 -5.70
CA SER A 70 -1.51 -2.54 -4.51
C SER A 70 -1.64 -4.06 -4.46
N HIS A 71 -1.35 -4.76 -5.57
CA HIS A 71 -1.32 -6.23 -5.63
C HIS A 71 -0.31 -6.85 -4.66
N MET A 72 0.82 -6.18 -4.39
CA MET A 72 1.79 -6.66 -3.42
C MET A 72 1.21 -6.84 -2.01
N PHE A 73 0.16 -6.08 -1.70
CA PHE A 73 -0.51 -6.12 -0.39
C PHE A 73 -1.68 -7.10 -0.32
N ARG A 74 -1.92 -7.93 -1.37
CA ARG A 74 -3.08 -8.82 -1.47
C ARG A 74 -3.26 -9.77 -0.28
N ASN A 75 -2.16 -10.22 0.32
CA ASN A 75 -2.16 -11.09 1.49
C ASN A 75 -2.09 -10.30 2.82
N LEU A 76 -1.48 -9.11 2.81
CA LEU A 76 -1.36 -8.25 3.99
C LEU A 76 -2.69 -7.59 4.36
N ILE A 77 -3.45 -7.12 3.36
CA ILE A 77 -4.73 -6.43 3.59
C ILE A 77 -5.69 -7.28 4.43
N PRO A 78 -6.03 -8.53 4.05
CA PRO A 78 -6.94 -9.35 4.85
C PRO A 78 -6.37 -9.70 6.24
N ALA A 79 -5.04 -9.77 6.40
CA ALA A 79 -4.40 -10.01 7.69
C ALA A 79 -4.52 -8.84 8.68
N LEU A 80 -4.92 -7.65 8.23
CA LEU A 80 -5.10 -6.45 9.05
C LEU A 80 -6.56 -5.99 9.15
N ALA A 81 -7.41 -6.40 8.20
CA ALA A 81 -8.73 -5.82 7.98
C ALA A 81 -9.77 -6.14 9.07
N ASP A 82 -9.50 -7.05 9.98
CA ASP A 82 -10.34 -7.31 11.16
C ASP A 82 -10.32 -6.18 12.19
N LYS A 83 -9.20 -5.43 12.26
CA LYS A 83 -8.99 -4.36 13.25
C LYS A 83 -8.73 -2.99 12.65
N TYR A 84 -8.26 -2.91 11.41
CA TYR A 84 -7.80 -1.68 10.78
C TYR A 84 -8.57 -1.41 9.49
N HIS A 85 -8.81 -0.13 9.20
CA HIS A 85 -9.23 0.31 7.88
C HIS A 85 -8.01 0.39 6.98
N VAL A 86 -7.89 -0.52 6.02
CA VAL A 86 -6.71 -0.65 5.16
C VAL A 86 -7.02 -0.13 3.77
N VAL A 87 -6.20 0.79 3.27
CA VAL A 87 -6.37 1.41 1.95
C VAL A 87 -5.04 1.38 1.18
N ALA A 88 -5.07 0.84 -0.03
CA ALA A 88 -3.89 0.66 -0.87
C ALA A 88 -4.17 1.16 -2.29
N PRO A 89 -3.80 2.41 -2.64
CA PRO A 89 -3.95 2.94 -4.00
C PRO A 89 -2.87 2.41 -4.95
N ASP A 90 -3.21 2.33 -6.23
CA ASP A 90 -2.25 2.21 -7.34
C ASP A 90 -1.88 3.62 -7.82
N TYR A 91 -0.59 3.92 -8.00
CA TYR A 91 -0.18 5.20 -8.58
C TYR A 91 -0.61 5.31 -10.04
N PRO A 92 -0.74 6.54 -10.59
CA PRO A 92 -0.83 6.74 -12.04
C PRO A 92 0.30 5.99 -12.75
N GLY A 93 -0.04 5.25 -13.82
CA GLY A 93 0.94 4.42 -14.55
C GLY A 93 1.16 3.02 -13.97
N PHE A 94 0.57 2.70 -12.82
CA PHE A 94 0.72 1.41 -12.14
C PHE A 94 -0.63 0.70 -11.94
N GLY A 95 -0.56 -0.61 -11.76
CA GLY A 95 -1.71 -1.43 -11.41
C GLY A 95 -2.91 -1.21 -12.34
N ASN A 96 -4.06 -0.99 -11.73
CA ASN A 96 -5.33 -0.74 -12.42
C ASN A 96 -5.68 0.75 -12.52
N SER A 97 -4.79 1.65 -12.07
CA SER A 97 -4.94 3.09 -12.28
C SER A 97 -4.74 3.48 -13.74
N SER A 98 -5.27 4.65 -14.13
CA SER A 98 -5.01 5.22 -15.44
C SER A 98 -3.51 5.42 -15.67
N ALA A 99 -3.09 5.24 -16.92
CA ALA A 99 -1.72 5.46 -17.38
C ALA A 99 -1.71 6.47 -18.55
N PRO A 100 -2.04 7.74 -18.29
CA PRO A 100 -1.96 8.78 -19.34
C PRO A 100 -0.52 8.87 -19.85
N SER A 101 -0.33 9.30 -21.10
CA SER A 101 0.98 9.43 -21.69
C SER A 101 1.84 10.45 -20.93
N VAL A 102 3.17 10.36 -21.06
CA VAL A 102 4.12 11.34 -20.48
C VAL A 102 3.95 12.77 -21.03
N LYS A 103 3.15 12.95 -22.08
CA LYS A 103 2.78 14.26 -22.62
C LYS A 103 1.56 14.86 -21.94
N GLU A 104 0.72 14.02 -21.31
CA GLU A 104 -0.55 14.41 -20.69
C GLU A 104 -0.43 14.43 -19.15
N PHE A 105 0.53 13.72 -18.60
CA PHE A 105 0.73 13.63 -17.15
C PHE A 105 2.22 13.72 -16.81
N ASP A 106 2.56 14.56 -15.85
CA ASP A 106 3.91 14.73 -15.36
C ASP A 106 4.23 13.62 -14.33
N TYR A 107 5.01 12.63 -14.75
CA TYR A 107 5.44 11.50 -13.92
C TYR A 107 6.65 11.89 -13.08
N THR A 108 6.39 12.67 -12.03
CA THR A 108 7.37 13.03 -10.99
C THR A 108 6.90 12.55 -9.62
N PHE A 109 7.83 12.32 -8.69
CA PHE A 109 7.47 11.95 -7.32
C PHE A 109 6.69 13.06 -6.60
N ASP A 110 6.95 14.32 -6.93
CA ASP A 110 6.17 15.45 -6.41
C ASP A 110 4.72 15.36 -6.86
N ASN A 111 4.47 15.07 -8.14
CA ASN A 111 3.12 14.95 -8.66
C ASN A 111 2.43 13.66 -8.19
N LEU A 112 3.14 12.52 -8.10
CA LEU A 112 2.59 11.31 -7.50
C LEU A 112 2.15 11.57 -6.05
N ALA A 113 2.98 12.23 -5.24
CA ALA A 113 2.62 12.59 -3.88
C ALA A 113 1.43 13.55 -3.81
N ASN A 114 1.33 14.51 -4.75
CA ASN A 114 0.19 15.41 -4.85
C ASN A 114 -1.10 14.65 -5.17
N VAL A 115 -1.07 13.73 -6.15
CA VAL A 115 -2.22 12.88 -6.51
C VAL A 115 -2.65 12.01 -5.33
N ILE A 116 -1.70 11.35 -4.64
CA ILE A 116 -2.02 10.52 -3.47
C ILE A 116 -2.52 11.37 -2.29
N GLY A 117 -1.99 12.57 -2.09
CA GLY A 117 -2.52 13.52 -1.09
C GLY A 117 -4.01 13.84 -1.35
N LYS A 118 -4.34 14.24 -2.58
CA LYS A 118 -5.74 14.49 -3.00
C LYS A 118 -6.60 13.23 -2.94
N PHE A 119 -6.03 12.06 -3.27
CA PHE A 119 -6.70 10.77 -3.10
C PHE A 119 -7.11 10.57 -1.64
N THR A 120 -6.18 10.72 -0.68
CA THR A 120 -6.50 10.53 0.75
C THR A 120 -7.60 11.48 1.22
N GLU A 121 -7.63 12.71 0.73
CA GLU A 121 -8.70 13.68 1.03
C GLU A 121 -10.04 13.24 0.43
N LYS A 122 -10.03 12.84 -0.84
CA LYS A 122 -11.23 12.44 -1.58
C LYS A 122 -11.91 11.20 -1.00
N VAL A 123 -11.13 10.23 -0.51
CA VAL A 123 -11.66 9.02 0.13
C VAL A 123 -11.86 9.18 1.65
N GLY A 124 -11.61 10.37 2.20
CA GLY A 124 -11.95 10.74 3.56
C GLY A 124 -10.96 10.28 4.63
N LEU A 125 -9.70 9.98 4.27
CA LEU A 125 -8.67 9.59 5.23
C LEU A 125 -8.12 10.83 5.95
N LYS A 126 -8.47 11.01 7.22
CA LYS A 126 -8.05 12.17 8.02
C LYS A 126 -6.69 11.98 8.69
N LYS A 127 -6.51 10.83 9.34
CA LYS A 127 -5.26 10.40 9.99
C LYS A 127 -5.00 8.95 9.62
N TYR A 128 -3.73 8.58 9.46
CA TYR A 128 -3.35 7.25 9.04
C TYR A 128 -1.92 6.90 9.42
N SER A 129 -1.66 5.62 9.62
CA SER A 129 -0.31 5.06 9.59
C SER A 129 0.06 4.81 8.12
N ILE A 130 1.32 5.07 7.74
CA ILE A 130 1.76 4.91 6.34
C ILE A 130 2.73 3.74 6.24
N TYR A 131 2.45 2.82 5.33
CA TYR A 131 3.41 1.81 4.89
C TYR A 131 4.19 2.34 3.69
N LEU A 132 5.50 2.33 3.79
CA LEU A 132 6.46 2.91 2.84
C LEU A 132 7.32 1.80 2.25
N MET A 133 7.09 1.45 0.99
CA MET A 133 7.92 0.47 0.27
C MET A 133 8.43 1.06 -1.03
N ASP A 134 9.75 1.02 -1.27
CA ASP A 134 10.39 1.48 -2.50
C ASP A 134 9.90 2.89 -2.92
N TYR A 135 9.18 3.08 -4.04
CA TYR A 135 8.56 4.36 -4.44
C TYR A 135 7.56 4.90 -3.42
N GLY A 136 7.02 4.03 -2.58
CA GLY A 136 6.17 4.44 -1.46
C GLY A 136 6.90 5.33 -0.46
N ALA A 137 8.23 5.19 -0.31
CA ALA A 137 9.01 6.06 0.57
C ALA A 137 9.05 7.51 0.09
N PRO A 138 9.52 7.84 -1.14
CA PRO A 138 9.50 9.21 -1.62
C PRO A 138 8.10 9.83 -1.70
N VAL A 139 7.06 9.05 -2.00
CA VAL A 139 5.68 9.54 -1.98
C VAL A 139 5.23 9.81 -0.55
N GLY A 140 5.39 8.86 0.36
CA GLY A 140 4.89 8.95 1.73
C GLY A 140 5.66 9.95 2.58
N PHE A 141 6.99 10.11 2.40
CA PHE A 141 7.75 11.16 3.10
C PHE A 141 7.32 12.57 2.67
N ARG A 142 7.00 12.78 1.38
CA ARG A 142 6.42 14.05 0.92
C ARG A 142 5.08 14.35 1.59
N LEU A 143 4.22 13.34 1.74
CA LEU A 143 2.96 13.48 2.48
C LEU A 143 3.21 13.78 3.95
N ALA A 144 4.14 13.07 4.58
CA ALA A 144 4.46 13.21 6.00
C ALA A 144 5.04 14.59 6.33
N VAL A 145 5.94 15.10 5.49
CA VAL A 145 6.52 16.45 5.65
C VAL A 145 5.46 17.53 5.45
N LYS A 146 4.58 17.35 4.45
CA LYS A 146 3.54 18.34 4.11
C LYS A 146 2.42 18.37 5.14
N HIS A 147 2.06 17.22 5.71
CA HIS A 147 0.93 17.03 6.61
C HIS A 147 1.31 16.15 7.82
N PRO A 148 2.25 16.58 8.66
CA PRO A 148 2.73 15.79 9.80
C PRO A 148 1.61 15.45 10.80
N GLU A 149 0.60 16.30 10.92
CA GLU A 149 -0.57 16.11 11.79
C GLU A 149 -1.48 14.96 11.37
N ARG A 150 -1.35 14.47 10.12
CA ARG A 150 -2.13 13.35 9.58
C ARG A 150 -1.45 12.00 9.78
N VAL A 151 -0.15 11.99 10.05
CA VAL A 151 0.65 10.76 10.18
C VAL A 151 0.67 10.28 11.62
N GLN A 152 0.10 9.09 11.86
CA GLN A 152 0.06 8.47 13.18
C GLN A 152 1.31 7.63 13.46
N SER A 153 1.80 6.90 12.46
CA SER A 153 3.01 6.10 12.53
C SER A 153 3.54 5.77 11.12
N LEU A 154 4.76 5.28 11.06
CA LEU A 154 5.39 4.82 9.81
C LEU A 154 5.71 3.32 9.92
N ILE A 155 5.48 2.59 8.84
CA ILE A 155 5.98 1.24 8.62
C ILE A 155 6.86 1.29 7.37
N VAL A 156 8.14 0.97 7.52
CA VAL A 156 9.12 1.12 6.44
C VAL A 156 9.63 -0.27 6.04
N GLN A 157 9.31 -0.67 4.81
CA GLN A 157 9.87 -1.85 4.17
C GLN A 157 10.74 -1.42 3.00
N ASN A 158 12.05 -1.61 3.09
CA ASN A 158 12.98 -1.29 2.00
C ASN A 158 12.70 0.09 1.37
N GLY A 159 12.36 1.05 2.23
CA GLY A 159 11.98 2.41 1.89
C GLY A 159 13.10 3.39 2.26
N ASN A 160 13.80 3.92 1.27
CA ASN A 160 15.01 4.69 1.46
C ASN A 160 14.75 6.18 1.77
N ALA A 161 15.51 6.74 2.73
CA ALA A 161 15.52 8.15 3.09
C ALA A 161 16.94 8.67 3.40
N TYR A 162 17.96 7.92 2.99
CA TYR A 162 19.37 8.19 3.30
C TYR A 162 20.26 7.85 2.10
N ASP A 163 21.35 8.56 1.95
CA ASP A 163 22.28 8.38 0.82
C ASP A 163 22.94 7.00 0.84
N GLU A 164 23.16 6.44 2.03
CA GLU A 164 23.75 5.11 2.24
C GLU A 164 22.95 4.00 1.54
N GLY A 165 21.63 4.14 1.42
CA GLY A 165 20.77 3.17 0.73
C GLY A 165 20.85 3.22 -0.80
N LEU A 166 21.58 4.19 -1.36
CA LEU A 166 21.78 4.34 -2.81
C LEU A 166 23.25 4.15 -3.21
N ASP A 167 24.14 3.77 -2.26
CA ASP A 167 25.57 3.63 -2.53
C ASP A 167 25.94 2.20 -2.90
N ASN A 168 25.44 1.73 -4.06
CA ASN A 168 25.76 0.43 -4.62
C ASN A 168 25.75 0.44 -6.15
N ASP A 169 26.13 -0.70 -6.75
CA ASP A 169 26.27 -0.83 -8.21
C ASP A 169 24.95 -0.75 -8.96
N PHE A 170 23.84 -1.16 -8.34
CA PHE A 170 22.51 -1.08 -8.94
C PHE A 170 22.15 0.37 -9.33
N TRP A 171 22.48 1.33 -8.50
CA TRP A 171 22.15 2.74 -8.71
C TRP A 171 23.07 3.47 -9.68
N LYS A 172 24.24 2.92 -10.03
CA LYS A 172 25.21 3.60 -10.93
C LYS A 172 24.60 4.04 -12.27
N PRO A 173 23.95 3.17 -13.05
CA PRO A 173 23.35 3.57 -14.33
C PRO A 173 22.17 4.56 -14.13
N ILE A 174 21.38 4.40 -13.05
CA ILE A 174 20.28 5.30 -12.74
C ILE A 174 20.81 6.69 -12.37
N LYS A 175 21.85 6.78 -11.53
CA LYS A 175 22.53 8.04 -11.19
C LYS A 175 23.17 8.72 -12.41
N ALA A 176 23.69 7.95 -13.36
CA ALA A 176 24.17 8.50 -14.63
C ALA A 176 23.02 9.15 -15.42
N TYR A 177 21.88 8.50 -15.49
CA TYR A 177 20.67 9.04 -16.13
C TYR A 177 20.11 10.29 -15.45
N TRP A 178 20.24 10.41 -14.11
CA TRP A 178 19.88 11.66 -13.41
C TRP A 178 20.75 12.84 -13.81
N LYS A 179 22.04 12.56 -14.05
CA LYS A 179 23.01 13.59 -14.39
C LYS A 179 22.87 14.07 -15.82
N ASP A 180 22.61 13.14 -16.73
CA ASP A 180 22.55 13.40 -18.17
C ASP A 180 21.45 12.52 -18.80
N ARG A 181 20.28 13.09 -19.00
CA ARG A 181 19.08 12.40 -19.52
C ARG A 181 19.20 12.22 -21.04
N THR A 182 20.09 11.35 -21.47
CA THR A 182 20.23 10.99 -22.90
C THR A 182 19.36 9.78 -23.26
N ASP A 183 18.96 9.68 -24.53
CA ASP A 183 18.22 8.53 -25.04
C ASP A 183 19.01 7.22 -24.84
N ALA A 184 20.31 7.24 -25.08
CA ALA A 184 21.18 6.07 -24.89
C ALA A 184 21.19 5.56 -23.44
N GLN A 185 21.21 6.44 -22.46
CA GLN A 185 21.11 6.05 -21.04
C GLN A 185 19.72 5.55 -20.69
N GLY A 186 18.67 6.20 -21.19
CA GLY A 186 17.30 5.74 -21.05
C GLY A 186 17.09 4.34 -21.64
N ASP A 187 17.60 4.10 -22.85
CA ASP A 187 17.54 2.79 -23.49
C ASP A 187 18.27 1.70 -22.70
N GLY A 188 19.41 2.03 -22.08
CA GLY A 188 20.11 1.13 -21.15
C GLY A 188 19.25 0.72 -19.95
N LEU A 189 18.45 1.63 -19.42
CA LEU A 189 17.58 1.38 -18.27
C LEU A 189 16.33 0.55 -18.64
N ARG A 190 15.95 0.42 -19.90
CA ARG A 190 14.83 -0.46 -20.33
C ARG A 190 15.07 -1.93 -19.97
N SER A 191 16.32 -2.33 -19.78
CA SER A 191 16.68 -3.66 -19.29
C SER A 191 16.05 -3.97 -17.92
N LEU A 192 15.81 -2.95 -17.08
CA LEU A 192 15.14 -3.08 -15.78
C LEU A 192 13.62 -3.32 -15.90
N LEU A 193 13.06 -3.17 -17.10
CA LEU A 193 11.62 -3.31 -17.37
C LEU A 193 11.27 -4.69 -17.98
N THR A 194 12.26 -5.57 -18.14
CA THR A 194 12.06 -6.91 -18.70
C THR A 194 11.50 -7.89 -17.68
N LEU A 195 10.87 -8.97 -18.17
CA LEU A 195 10.38 -10.05 -17.31
C LEU A 195 11.49 -10.65 -16.44
N ASP A 196 12.70 -10.79 -16.97
CA ASP A 196 13.84 -11.35 -16.21
C ASP A 196 14.25 -10.41 -15.08
N ALA A 197 14.28 -9.09 -15.33
CA ALA A 197 14.53 -8.10 -14.29
C ALA A 197 13.41 -8.07 -13.23
N THR A 198 12.16 -8.19 -13.66
CA THR A 198 11.01 -8.29 -12.73
C THR A 198 11.14 -9.54 -11.86
N LYS A 199 11.38 -10.72 -12.44
CA LYS A 199 11.61 -11.96 -11.69
C LYS A 199 12.77 -11.81 -10.70
N TRP A 200 13.88 -11.24 -11.17
CA TRP A 200 15.06 -11.03 -10.34
C TRP A 200 14.72 -10.18 -9.10
N GLN A 201 13.94 -9.12 -9.23
CA GLN A 201 13.54 -8.29 -8.10
C GLN A 201 12.72 -9.06 -7.04
N TYR A 202 11.88 -10.02 -7.48
CA TYR A 202 11.09 -10.85 -6.57
C TYR A 202 11.87 -12.02 -5.95
N THR A 203 12.92 -12.51 -6.62
CA THR A 203 13.59 -13.75 -6.23
C THR A 203 15.01 -13.56 -5.71
N HIS A 204 15.63 -12.39 -5.94
CA HIS A 204 16.98 -12.14 -5.45
C HIS A 204 16.96 -11.89 -3.93
N GLY A 205 17.87 -12.56 -3.22
CA GLY A 205 18.02 -12.39 -1.78
C GLY A 205 17.00 -13.15 -0.92
N VAL A 206 16.05 -13.87 -1.51
CA VAL A 206 15.09 -14.71 -0.77
C VAL A 206 15.75 -16.04 -0.35
N ARG A 207 15.28 -16.63 0.75
CA ARG A 207 15.77 -17.92 1.25
C ARG A 207 15.29 -19.11 0.41
N ASN A 208 14.05 -19.02 -0.09
CA ASN A 208 13.42 -20.08 -0.88
C ASN A 208 12.71 -19.51 -2.10
N VAL A 209 13.38 -19.55 -3.26
CA VAL A 209 12.82 -19.06 -4.54
C VAL A 209 11.57 -19.84 -4.95
N GLU A 210 11.47 -21.14 -4.64
CA GLU A 210 10.33 -21.97 -4.96
C GLU A 210 9.05 -21.60 -4.19
N ALA A 211 9.19 -20.89 -3.06
CA ALA A 211 8.06 -20.38 -2.29
C ALA A 211 7.48 -19.07 -2.84
N ILE A 212 8.21 -18.39 -3.74
CA ILE A 212 7.72 -17.14 -4.34
C ILE A 212 6.74 -17.47 -5.46
N SER A 213 5.48 -17.03 -5.32
CA SER A 213 4.46 -17.29 -6.32
C SER A 213 4.80 -16.65 -7.67
N PRO A 214 4.76 -17.39 -8.78
CA PRO A 214 4.91 -16.81 -10.11
C PRO A 214 3.79 -15.84 -10.48
N ASP A 215 2.67 -15.84 -9.76
CA ASP A 215 1.59 -14.87 -9.94
C ASP A 215 2.06 -13.43 -9.68
N THR A 216 3.15 -13.22 -8.93
CA THR A 216 3.77 -11.91 -8.69
C THR A 216 4.17 -11.25 -9.99
N TRP A 217 5.14 -11.83 -10.71
CA TRP A 217 5.61 -11.28 -12.00
C TRP A 217 4.62 -11.52 -13.13
N GLY A 218 3.82 -12.60 -13.03
CA GLY A 218 2.73 -12.89 -13.97
C GLY A 218 1.65 -11.80 -13.98
N HIS A 219 1.40 -11.16 -12.85
CA HIS A 219 0.51 -10.01 -12.75
C HIS A 219 1.20 -8.69 -13.13
N VAL A 220 2.45 -8.51 -12.72
CA VAL A 220 3.18 -7.24 -12.87
C VAL A 220 3.62 -7.00 -14.32
N GLN A 221 4.24 -8.00 -14.96
CA GLN A 221 4.86 -7.81 -16.27
C GLN A 221 3.88 -7.36 -17.37
N PRO A 222 2.67 -7.93 -17.51
CA PRO A 222 1.71 -7.42 -18.49
C PRO A 222 1.32 -5.95 -18.29
N LEU A 223 1.42 -5.44 -17.07
CA LEU A 223 1.15 -4.04 -16.76
C LEU A 223 2.32 -3.15 -17.13
N LEU A 224 3.56 -3.63 -16.97
CA LEU A 224 4.76 -2.94 -17.45
C LEU A 224 4.83 -2.89 -18.97
N ASP A 225 4.37 -3.96 -19.65
CA ASP A 225 4.41 -4.10 -21.10
C ASP A 225 3.31 -3.31 -21.83
N ARG A 226 2.42 -2.61 -21.07
CA ARG A 226 1.40 -1.78 -21.69
C ARG A 226 2.03 -0.70 -22.58
N PRO A 227 1.42 -0.38 -23.75
CA PRO A 227 1.91 0.67 -24.62
C PRO A 227 2.12 2.00 -23.85
N GLY A 228 3.31 2.60 -24.00
CA GLY A 228 3.70 3.86 -23.35
C GLY A 228 4.19 3.72 -21.91
N ASN A 229 4.06 2.55 -21.28
CA ASN A 229 4.47 2.41 -19.87
C ASN A 229 5.99 2.45 -19.69
N GLN A 230 6.78 2.00 -20.63
CA GLN A 230 8.24 2.14 -20.55
C GLN A 230 8.67 3.60 -20.43
N GLU A 231 8.03 4.51 -21.17
CA GLU A 231 8.30 5.96 -21.09
C GLU A 231 7.92 6.53 -19.70
N ILE A 232 6.82 6.03 -19.13
CA ILE A 232 6.39 6.36 -17.77
C ILE A 232 7.47 5.95 -16.76
N GLN A 233 7.97 4.72 -16.87
CA GLN A 233 8.98 4.23 -15.93
C GLN A 233 10.32 4.96 -16.10
N LEU A 234 10.74 5.27 -17.32
CA LEU A 234 11.94 6.09 -17.55
C LEU A 234 11.77 7.51 -16.97
N ALA A 235 10.60 8.12 -17.08
CA ALA A 235 10.34 9.42 -16.46
C ALA A 235 10.47 9.33 -14.92
N LEU A 236 9.96 8.26 -14.30
CA LEU A 236 10.07 8.03 -12.87
C LEU A 236 11.49 7.70 -12.43
N PHE A 237 12.25 6.89 -13.18
CA PHE A 237 13.67 6.66 -12.91
C PHE A 237 14.46 7.98 -12.93
N TYR A 238 14.18 8.86 -13.90
CA TYR A 238 14.79 10.18 -13.93
C TYR A 238 14.36 11.04 -12.73
N SER A 239 13.05 11.09 -12.45
CA SER A 239 12.49 11.88 -11.35
C SER A 239 13.00 11.43 -9.99
N TYR A 240 13.39 10.15 -9.83
CA TYR A 240 13.96 9.64 -8.57
C TYR A 240 15.19 10.44 -8.14
N GLY A 241 15.96 11.01 -9.10
CA GLY A 241 17.11 11.85 -8.83
C GLY A 241 16.81 13.11 -8.02
N SER A 242 15.54 13.52 -7.89
CA SER A 242 15.12 14.62 -7.01
C SER A 242 15.06 14.22 -5.53
N ASN A 243 14.97 12.92 -5.21
CA ASN A 243 14.75 12.45 -3.84
C ASN A 243 15.95 12.69 -2.92
N PRO A 244 17.22 12.40 -3.30
CA PRO A 244 18.36 12.62 -2.41
C PRO A 244 18.45 14.06 -1.88
N SER A 245 18.09 15.06 -2.69
CA SER A 245 18.08 16.46 -2.27
C SER A 245 17.05 16.76 -1.17
N LEU A 246 16.02 15.91 -1.01
CA LEU A 246 14.97 16.01 0.01
C LEU A 246 15.25 15.17 1.26
N TYR A 247 16.25 14.29 1.24
CA TYR A 247 16.60 13.47 2.41
C TYR A 247 16.85 14.29 3.68
N PRO A 248 17.59 15.42 3.66
CA PRO A 248 17.76 16.25 4.85
C PRO A 248 16.43 16.72 5.45
N GLN A 249 15.43 17.04 4.62
CA GLN A 249 14.12 17.47 5.07
C GLN A 249 13.31 16.29 5.67
N TRP A 250 13.40 15.09 5.07
CA TRP A 250 12.75 13.90 5.62
C TRP A 250 13.36 13.47 6.94
N GLN A 251 14.68 13.53 7.05
CA GLN A 251 15.43 13.27 8.30
C GLN A 251 15.09 14.30 9.37
N GLU A 252 14.94 15.57 9.02
CA GLU A 252 14.47 16.61 9.95
C GLU A 252 13.05 16.34 10.44
N TYR A 253 12.14 15.90 9.54
CA TYR A 253 10.79 15.47 9.92
C TYR A 253 10.87 14.33 10.95
N LEU A 254 11.70 13.31 10.74
CA LEU A 254 11.88 12.21 11.68
C LEU A 254 12.40 12.70 13.04
N ARG A 255 13.42 13.58 13.06
CA ARG A 255 13.96 14.15 14.30
C ARG A 255 12.96 15.01 15.06
N LYS A 256 12.20 15.82 14.36
CA LYS A 256 11.27 16.78 14.94
C LYS A 256 9.99 16.14 15.44
N HIS A 257 9.38 15.29 14.65
CA HIS A 257 8.05 14.73 14.92
C HIS A 257 8.09 13.37 15.62
N GLN A 258 9.20 12.62 15.50
CA GLN A 258 9.38 11.30 16.14
C GLN A 258 8.16 10.38 16.00
N PRO A 259 7.55 10.23 14.79
CA PRO A 259 6.38 9.36 14.65
C PRO A 259 6.78 7.93 15.06
N PRO A 260 5.98 7.19 15.82
CA PRO A 260 6.27 5.78 16.05
C PRO A 260 6.59 5.10 14.73
N THR A 261 7.71 4.37 14.65
CA THR A 261 8.15 3.78 13.38
C THR A 261 8.52 2.31 13.57
N LEU A 262 8.02 1.46 12.67
CA LEU A 262 8.41 0.07 12.52
C LEU A 262 9.22 -0.06 11.23
N ILE A 263 10.44 -0.57 11.31
CA ILE A 263 11.23 -0.98 10.15
C ILE A 263 11.19 -2.51 10.04
N VAL A 264 10.77 -2.98 8.86
CA VAL A 264 10.83 -4.38 8.43
C VAL A 264 11.57 -4.41 7.11
N TRP A 265 12.85 -4.75 7.12
CA TRP A 265 13.72 -4.58 5.96
C TRP A 265 14.31 -5.91 5.52
N GLY A 266 14.14 -6.27 4.25
CA GLY A 266 14.83 -7.41 3.65
C GLY A 266 16.33 -7.09 3.54
N GLN A 267 17.14 -7.73 4.40
CA GLN A 267 18.57 -7.40 4.51
C GLN A 267 19.39 -7.78 3.28
N ASN A 268 18.88 -8.69 2.43
CA ASN A 268 19.55 -9.18 1.23
C ASN A 268 19.10 -8.39 -0.04
N ASP A 269 18.41 -7.26 0.14
CA ASP A 269 17.99 -6.41 -0.96
C ASP A 269 19.21 -5.76 -1.63
N ALA A 270 19.38 -6.04 -2.93
CA ALA A 270 20.44 -5.45 -3.73
C ALA A 270 20.06 -4.07 -4.32
N ILE A 271 18.78 -3.69 -4.25
CA ILE A 271 18.28 -2.37 -4.71
C ILE A 271 18.46 -1.35 -3.60
N PHE A 272 17.86 -1.61 -2.43
CA PHE A 272 18.02 -0.82 -1.20
C PHE A 272 18.64 -1.67 -0.11
N PRO A 273 19.99 -1.72 -0.03
CA PRO A 273 20.69 -2.53 0.96
C PRO A 273 20.36 -2.09 2.40
N ALA A 274 20.60 -2.98 3.36
CA ALA A 274 20.38 -2.72 4.79
C ALA A 274 21.15 -1.49 5.30
N ASP A 275 22.18 -1.05 4.58
CA ASP A 275 22.89 0.21 4.84
C ASP A 275 21.95 1.43 4.79
N GLY A 276 20.87 1.38 4.02
CA GLY A 276 19.82 2.40 4.01
C GLY A 276 18.84 2.32 5.19
N ALA A 277 18.74 1.17 5.86
CA ALA A 277 17.90 0.99 7.04
C ALA A 277 18.58 1.48 8.33
N HIS A 278 19.87 1.21 8.51
CA HIS A 278 20.59 1.54 9.73
C HIS A 278 20.57 3.02 10.11
N PRO A 279 20.70 3.97 9.15
CA PRO A 279 20.69 5.41 9.46
C PRO A 279 19.42 5.93 10.11
N TYR A 280 18.27 5.26 9.94
CA TYR A 280 17.04 5.63 10.66
C TYR A 280 17.24 5.72 12.18
N LYS A 281 18.15 4.91 12.76
CA LYS A 281 18.49 4.91 14.19
C LYS A 281 19.16 6.21 14.65
N ARG A 282 19.78 6.98 13.75
CA ARG A 282 20.41 8.27 14.08
C ARG A 282 19.36 9.34 14.38
N ASP A 283 18.28 9.32 13.61
CA ASP A 283 17.28 10.39 13.60
C ASP A 283 16.02 10.02 14.38
N HIS A 284 15.89 8.75 14.81
CA HIS A 284 14.64 8.25 15.34
C HIS A 284 14.84 7.48 16.67
N LYS A 285 14.16 7.93 17.73
CA LYS A 285 14.21 7.30 19.07
C LYS A 285 13.07 6.30 19.30
N ASN A 286 11.92 6.51 18.65
CA ASN A 286 10.72 5.67 18.80
C ASN A 286 10.63 4.66 17.65
N LEU A 287 11.61 3.76 17.57
CA LEU A 287 11.86 2.87 16.44
C LEU A 287 11.87 1.41 16.87
N GLU A 288 11.00 0.59 16.26
CA GLU A 288 11.12 -0.88 16.24
C GLU A 288 11.85 -1.28 14.96
N PHE A 289 12.91 -2.09 15.07
CA PHE A 289 13.82 -2.34 13.94
C PHE A 289 14.06 -3.84 13.74
N HIS A 290 13.67 -4.35 12.56
CA HIS A 290 13.79 -5.74 12.18
C HIS A 290 14.44 -5.87 10.80
N LEU A 291 15.59 -6.55 10.73
CA LEU A 291 16.16 -7.04 9.49
C LEU A 291 15.68 -8.48 9.28
N LEU A 292 15.09 -8.73 8.12
CA LEU A 292 14.57 -10.03 7.74
C LEU A 292 15.52 -10.67 6.72
N ASP A 293 15.75 -11.96 6.85
CA ASP A 293 16.62 -12.71 5.94
C ASP A 293 15.90 -12.99 4.61
N THR A 294 15.60 -11.94 3.87
CA THR A 294 14.90 -11.97 2.58
C THR A 294 15.32 -10.79 1.70
N GLY A 295 14.84 -10.76 0.46
CA GLY A 295 15.14 -9.74 -0.54
C GLY A 295 14.22 -8.53 -0.50
N HIS A 296 14.14 -7.84 -1.65
CA HIS A 296 13.42 -6.57 -1.83
C HIS A 296 11.91 -6.67 -1.54
N PHE A 297 11.24 -7.70 -2.04
CA PHE A 297 9.81 -7.94 -1.82
C PHE A 297 9.57 -8.82 -0.58
N ALA A 298 10.00 -8.34 0.60
CA ALA A 298 9.93 -9.09 1.86
C ALA A 298 8.52 -9.63 2.17
N LEU A 299 7.44 -8.99 1.72
CA LEU A 299 6.07 -9.47 1.90
C LEU A 299 5.78 -10.80 1.19
N GLU A 300 6.51 -11.14 0.14
CA GLU A 300 6.27 -12.40 -0.60
C GLU A 300 6.78 -13.62 0.18
N GLU A 301 7.87 -13.48 0.92
CA GLU A 301 8.45 -14.57 1.71
C GLU A 301 8.05 -14.49 3.20
N ASP A 302 8.12 -13.30 3.79
CA ASP A 302 7.90 -13.06 5.22
C ASP A 302 6.58 -12.33 5.54
N GLY A 303 5.60 -12.37 4.65
CA GLY A 303 4.34 -11.62 4.79
C GLY A 303 3.59 -11.87 6.09
N ALA A 304 3.55 -13.13 6.58
CA ALA A 304 2.91 -13.48 7.85
C ALA A 304 3.67 -12.91 9.07
N ALA A 305 5.00 -12.93 9.04
CA ALA A 305 5.84 -12.34 10.08
C ALA A 305 5.68 -10.82 10.10
N ILE A 306 5.72 -10.16 8.94
CA ILE A 306 5.51 -8.72 8.79
C ILE A 306 4.11 -8.32 9.30
N ALA A 307 3.06 -9.05 8.91
CA ALA A 307 1.70 -8.81 9.40
C ALA A 307 1.63 -8.88 10.93
N THR A 308 2.29 -9.87 11.55
CA THR A 308 2.36 -10.01 13.02
C THR A 308 3.08 -8.84 13.66
N LEU A 309 4.24 -8.44 13.14
CA LEU A 309 5.00 -7.27 13.62
C LEU A 309 4.17 -5.99 13.50
N MET A 310 3.50 -5.79 12.36
CA MET A 310 2.62 -4.63 12.15
C MET A 310 1.46 -4.60 13.14
N ARG A 311 0.77 -5.72 13.36
CA ARG A 311 -0.34 -5.79 14.33
C ARG A 311 0.13 -5.42 15.73
N ASN A 312 1.21 -6.03 16.20
CA ASN A 312 1.78 -5.76 17.53
C ASN A 312 2.22 -4.30 17.67
N PHE A 313 2.79 -3.73 16.62
CA PHE A 313 3.21 -2.33 16.58
C PHE A 313 2.00 -1.38 16.60
N LEU A 314 1.02 -1.59 15.71
CA LEU A 314 -0.16 -0.73 15.58
C LEU A 314 -1.06 -0.81 16.83
N ASP A 315 -1.23 -1.98 17.44
CA ASP A 315 -2.00 -2.16 18.68
C ASP A 315 -1.41 -1.32 19.83
N LYS A 316 -0.08 -1.21 19.94
CA LYS A 316 0.58 -0.33 20.93
C LYS A 316 0.31 1.16 20.66
N GLN A 317 0.09 1.57 19.42
CA GLN A 317 -0.22 2.96 19.10
C GLN A 317 -1.69 3.31 19.38
N ALA A 318 -2.61 2.37 19.14
CA ALA A 318 -4.04 2.55 19.41
C ALA A 318 -4.37 2.63 20.92
N SER A 319 -3.47 2.14 21.77
CA SER A 319 -3.63 2.11 23.24
C SER A 319 -3.11 3.39 23.94
N LYS A 320 -2.53 4.33 23.19
CA LYS A 320 -2.04 5.64 23.68
C LYS A 320 -3.00 6.75 23.31
#